data_a54eae754a4c31e047abf13132fd9b33
#
_entry.id   a54eae754a4c31e047abf13132fd9b33
#
_cell.length_a   1.000
_cell.length_b   1.000
_cell.length_c   1.000
_cell.angle_alpha   90.00
_cell.angle_beta   90.00
_cell.angle_gamma   90.00
#
_symmetry.space_group_name_H-M   'P 1'
#
loop_
_entity.id
_entity.type
_entity.pdbx_description
1 polymer ?
#
loop_
_entity_poly.entity_id
_entity_poly.type
_entity_poly.pdbx_seq_one_letter_code
_entity_poly.pdbx_strand_id
1 'polypeptide(L)'
;MENCIFCKIAKGEILSYKVYEDGDFLAFLDINPQSPGQVQVISKKHYRWVWDVPNVGEYFEIVRKIAVAQKKAFDTDWVLSKVVGEDVPHAHIWVFPNKNVSGDLKDFEGNAEKIKKFLL
;
A
#
# COMPACT_ATOMS: atom_id res chain seq x y z
N MET A 1 19.37 -9.11 -3.90
CA MET A 1 18.15 -8.32 -4.08
C MET A 1 17.63 -8.31 -5.50
N GLU A 2 18.32 -8.98 -6.37
CA GLU A 2 17.92 -9.08 -7.78
C GLU A 2 16.55 -9.73 -7.93
N ASN A 3 16.20 -10.64 -7.01
CA ASN A 3 14.94 -11.38 -7.08
C ASN A 3 13.82 -10.76 -6.26
N CYS A 4 14.04 -9.60 -5.67
CA CYS A 4 13.02 -8.96 -4.85
C CYS A 4 12.01 -8.23 -5.73
N ILE A 5 10.77 -8.71 -5.75
CA ILE A 5 9.70 -8.12 -6.55
C ILE A 5 9.42 -6.67 -6.13
N PHE A 6 9.46 -6.38 -4.82
CA PHE A 6 9.19 -5.02 -4.34
C PHE A 6 10.34 -4.05 -4.67
N CYS A 7 11.59 -4.53 -4.69
CA CYS A 7 12.70 -3.71 -5.19
C CYS A 7 12.48 -3.35 -6.66
N LYS A 8 12.00 -4.29 -7.46
CA LYS A 8 11.73 -4.06 -8.88
C LYS A 8 10.58 -3.06 -9.09
N ILE A 9 9.54 -3.17 -8.27
CA ILE A 9 8.42 -2.23 -8.31
C ILE A 9 8.90 -0.83 -7.91
N ALA A 10 9.71 -0.73 -6.86
CA ALA A 10 10.25 0.54 -6.40
C ALA A 10 11.11 1.24 -7.46
N LYS A 11 11.82 0.46 -8.28
CA LYS A 11 12.65 0.99 -9.36
C LYS A 11 11.88 1.26 -10.66
N GLY A 12 10.61 0.88 -10.72
CA GLY A 12 9.79 1.03 -11.92
C GLY A 12 10.02 -0.06 -12.97
N GLU A 13 10.73 -1.13 -12.63
CA GLU A 13 10.96 -2.26 -13.55
C GLU A 13 9.71 -3.12 -13.71
N ILE A 14 8.85 -3.15 -12.70
CA ILE A 14 7.55 -3.81 -12.74
C ILE A 14 6.50 -2.74 -12.51
N LEU A 15 5.51 -2.66 -13.39
CA LEU A 15 4.43 -1.68 -13.28
C LEU A 15 3.52 -2.00 -12.10
N SER A 16 3.00 -0.95 -11.47
CA SER A 16 2.07 -1.05 -10.37
C SER A 16 1.07 0.10 -10.43
N TYR A 17 -0.05 -0.05 -9.73
CA TYR A 17 -1.07 1.00 -9.63
C TYR A 17 -0.73 1.85 -8.40
N LYS A 18 0.14 2.84 -8.59
CA LYS A 18 0.61 3.70 -7.51
C LYS A 18 -0.48 4.63 -7.01
N VAL A 19 -0.53 4.83 -5.70
CA VAL A 19 -1.41 5.83 -5.08
C VAL A 19 -0.62 6.92 -4.37
N TYR A 20 0.60 6.62 -3.95
CA TYR A 20 1.47 7.58 -3.26
C TYR A 20 2.94 7.22 -3.48
N GLU A 21 3.79 8.23 -3.56
CA GLU A 21 5.23 8.00 -3.69
C GLU A 21 6.00 9.21 -3.16
N ASP A 22 7.07 8.95 -2.40
CA ASP A 22 8.04 9.99 -2.03
C ASP A 22 9.45 9.41 -2.17
N GLY A 23 10.46 10.06 -1.59
CA GLY A 23 11.84 9.60 -1.71
C GLY A 23 12.12 8.25 -1.05
N ASP A 24 11.37 7.92 0.00
CA ASP A 24 11.64 6.75 0.84
C ASP A 24 10.60 5.64 0.74
N PHE A 25 9.38 5.96 0.35
CA PHE A 25 8.26 5.03 0.39
C PHE A 25 7.44 5.06 -0.89
N LEU A 26 6.78 3.95 -1.16
CA LEU A 26 5.88 3.78 -2.29
C LEU A 26 4.63 3.03 -1.82
N ALA A 27 3.47 3.51 -2.22
CA ALA A 27 2.20 2.83 -1.95
C ALA A 27 1.51 2.50 -3.26
N PHE A 28 1.07 1.26 -3.41
CA PHE A 28 0.42 0.78 -4.63
C PHE A 28 -0.62 -0.27 -4.29
N LEU A 29 -1.55 -0.50 -5.23
CA LEU A 29 -2.61 -1.48 -5.00
C LEU A 29 -2.07 -2.91 -5.04
N ASP A 30 -2.57 -3.73 -4.13
CA ASP A 30 -2.32 -5.17 -4.12
C ASP A 30 -3.14 -5.81 -5.26
N ILE A 31 -2.49 -6.60 -6.11
CA ILE A 31 -3.18 -7.29 -7.21
C ILE A 31 -3.95 -8.53 -6.75
N ASN A 32 -3.78 -8.94 -5.50
CA ASN A 32 -4.55 -10.01 -4.87
C ASN A 32 -5.25 -9.48 -3.62
N PRO A 33 -6.16 -8.50 -3.78
CA PRO A 33 -6.71 -7.77 -2.65
C PRO A 33 -7.74 -8.58 -1.87
N GLN A 34 -7.82 -8.33 -0.56
CA GLN A 34 -8.86 -8.86 0.31
C GLN A 34 -10.14 -8.03 0.24
N SER A 35 -10.00 -6.76 -0.14
CA SER A 35 -11.12 -5.85 -0.33
C SER A 35 -10.76 -4.84 -1.41
N PRO A 36 -11.77 -4.16 -2.01
CA PRO A 36 -11.48 -3.12 -2.99
C PRO A 36 -10.55 -2.06 -2.41
N GLY A 37 -9.53 -1.71 -3.17
CA GLY A 37 -8.61 -0.64 -2.77
C GLY A 37 -7.57 -1.03 -1.74
N GLN A 38 -7.30 -2.32 -1.55
CA GLN A 38 -6.20 -2.74 -0.68
C GLN A 38 -4.87 -2.21 -1.21
N VAL A 39 -4.08 -1.61 -0.33
CA VAL A 39 -2.80 -0.98 -0.65
C VAL A 39 -1.68 -1.70 0.08
N GLN A 40 -0.54 -1.81 -0.60
CA GLN A 40 0.75 -2.19 -0.01
C GLN A 40 1.58 -0.93 0.12
N VAL A 41 2.13 -0.66 1.31
CA VAL A 41 3.08 0.43 1.51
C VAL A 41 4.44 -0.20 1.75
N ILE A 42 5.40 0.12 0.88
CA ILE A 42 6.74 -0.45 0.95
C ILE A 42 7.80 0.64 1.15
N SER A 43 8.96 0.23 1.70
CA SER A 43 10.14 1.07 1.67
C SER A 43 10.79 0.93 0.29
N LYS A 44 11.28 2.04 -0.28
CA LYS A 44 12.00 1.98 -1.58
C LYS A 44 13.34 1.29 -1.42
N LYS A 45 14.05 1.60 -0.34
CA LYS A 45 15.28 0.90 -0.01
C LYS A 45 14.90 -0.47 0.59
N HIS A 46 15.67 -1.48 0.27
CA HIS A 46 15.40 -2.84 0.75
C HIS A 46 15.69 -2.97 2.24
N TYR A 47 14.67 -3.30 3.02
CA TYR A 47 14.78 -3.75 4.40
C TYR A 47 13.97 -5.04 4.50
N ARG A 48 14.45 -5.99 5.30
CA ARG A 48 13.76 -7.28 5.45
C ARG A 48 12.43 -7.12 6.17
N TRP A 49 12.43 -6.34 7.25
CA TRP A 49 11.24 -6.16 8.10
C TRP A 49 10.89 -4.69 8.23
N VAL A 50 9.63 -4.42 8.47
CA VAL A 50 9.17 -3.06 8.78
C VAL A 50 9.95 -2.49 9.97
N TRP A 51 10.27 -3.34 10.94
CA TRP A 51 10.96 -2.94 12.16
C TRP A 51 12.41 -2.49 11.93
N ASP A 52 12.98 -2.83 10.79
CA ASP A 52 14.34 -2.44 10.43
C ASP A 52 14.42 -1.07 9.76
N VAL A 53 13.29 -0.49 9.38
CA VAL A 53 13.26 0.79 8.67
C VAL A 53 13.61 1.92 9.63
N PRO A 54 14.70 2.69 9.38
CA PRO A 54 15.14 3.73 10.33
C PRO A 54 14.11 4.80 10.61
N ASN A 55 13.40 5.27 9.58
CA ASN A 55 12.37 6.31 9.71
C ASN A 55 10.97 5.68 9.77
N VAL A 56 10.81 4.72 10.69
CA VAL A 56 9.58 3.94 10.82
C VAL A 56 8.36 4.81 11.18
N GLY A 57 8.57 5.91 11.89
CA GLY A 57 7.49 6.85 12.21
C GLY A 57 6.89 7.47 10.96
N GLU A 58 7.73 7.90 10.02
CA GLU A 58 7.28 8.44 8.73
C GLU A 58 6.57 7.37 7.93
N TYR A 59 7.04 6.13 7.98
CA TYR A 59 6.42 5.00 7.33
C TYR A 59 4.97 4.82 7.78
N PHE A 60 4.76 4.78 9.11
CA PHE A 60 3.40 4.64 9.65
C PHE A 60 2.54 5.88 9.42
N GLU A 61 3.14 7.06 9.30
CA GLU A 61 2.38 8.25 8.94
C GLU A 61 1.80 8.13 7.53
N ILE A 62 2.54 7.53 6.61
CA ILE A 62 2.03 7.26 5.25
C ILE A 62 0.89 6.24 5.31
N VAL A 63 1.03 5.19 6.10
CA VAL A 63 -0.03 4.19 6.31
C VAL A 63 -1.31 4.90 6.79
N ARG A 64 -1.18 5.82 7.75
CA ARG A 64 -2.31 6.59 8.27
C ARG A 64 -2.97 7.43 7.18
N LYS A 65 -2.19 8.12 6.37
CA LYS A 65 -2.72 8.92 5.26
C LYS A 65 -3.52 8.06 4.27
N ILE A 66 -2.98 6.89 3.93
CA ILE A 66 -3.66 5.94 3.05
C ILE A 66 -4.97 5.47 3.70
N ALA A 67 -4.94 5.11 4.98
CA ALA A 67 -6.12 4.64 5.69
C ALA A 67 -7.22 5.70 5.71
N VAL A 68 -6.87 6.95 5.97
CA VAL A 68 -7.84 8.06 5.97
C VAL A 68 -8.42 8.27 4.58
N ALA A 69 -7.61 8.17 3.54
CA ALA A 69 -8.08 8.27 2.15
C ALA A 69 -9.03 7.11 1.81
N GLN A 70 -8.70 5.89 2.24
CA GLN A 70 -9.56 4.72 2.02
C GLN A 70 -10.91 4.86 2.72
N LYS A 71 -10.93 5.42 3.92
CA LYS A 71 -12.19 5.67 4.64
C LYS A 71 -13.14 6.53 3.80
N LYS A 72 -12.60 7.59 3.21
CA LYS A 72 -13.39 8.50 2.38
C LYS A 72 -13.76 7.88 1.04
N ALA A 73 -12.79 7.23 0.40
CA ALA A 73 -12.97 6.66 -0.93
C ALA A 73 -14.01 5.53 -0.95
N PHE A 74 -14.09 4.74 0.12
CA PHE A 74 -14.96 3.57 0.19
C PHE A 74 -16.09 3.71 1.22
N ASP A 75 -16.30 4.93 1.71
CA ASP A 75 -17.40 5.27 2.61
C ASP A 75 -17.48 4.30 3.79
N THR A 76 -16.41 4.21 4.54
CA THR A 76 -16.32 3.36 5.73
C THR A 76 -15.45 4.04 6.78
N ASP A 77 -15.72 3.75 8.05
CA ASP A 77 -14.83 4.16 9.14
C ASP A 77 -13.95 2.99 9.61
N TRP A 78 -14.05 1.84 8.94
CA TRP A 78 -13.34 0.62 9.33
C TRP A 78 -12.29 0.24 8.29
N VAL A 79 -11.03 0.61 8.57
CA VAL A 79 -9.87 0.25 7.76
C VAL A 79 -8.92 -0.58 8.62
N LEU A 80 -8.39 -1.63 8.05
CA LEU A 80 -7.47 -2.54 8.74
C LEU A 80 -6.06 -2.36 8.21
N SER A 81 -5.09 -2.71 9.04
CA SER A 81 -3.69 -2.71 8.63
C SER A 81 -3.01 -3.96 9.16
N LYS A 82 -2.05 -4.48 8.41
CA LYS A 82 -1.36 -5.70 8.77
C LYS A 82 0.11 -5.61 8.37
N VAL A 83 0.99 -5.86 9.33
CA VAL A 83 2.42 -5.97 9.07
C VAL A 83 2.73 -7.44 8.83
N VAL A 84 3.16 -7.75 7.61
CA VAL A 84 3.47 -9.11 7.18
C VAL A 84 4.91 -9.15 6.68
N GLY A 85 5.45 -10.31 6.47
CA GLY A 85 6.84 -10.40 6.02
C GLY A 85 7.25 -11.77 5.53
N GLU A 86 6.39 -12.79 5.68
CA GLU A 86 6.73 -14.14 5.25
C GLU A 86 6.61 -14.32 3.74
N ASP A 87 5.67 -13.60 3.13
CA ASP A 87 5.37 -13.76 1.70
C ASP A 87 6.42 -13.11 0.80
N VAL A 88 6.87 -11.90 1.15
CA VAL A 88 7.91 -11.18 0.42
C VAL A 88 8.94 -10.65 1.40
N PRO A 89 10.24 -10.98 1.25
CA PRO A 89 11.28 -10.53 2.18
C PRO A 89 11.72 -9.09 1.90
N HIS A 90 10.80 -8.16 1.98
CA HIS A 90 10.98 -6.72 1.79
C HIS A 90 9.89 -6.03 2.59
N ALA A 91 10.24 -5.04 3.40
CA ALA A 91 9.31 -4.37 4.29
C ALA A 91 8.05 -3.91 3.56
N HIS A 92 6.89 -4.37 4.00
CA HIS A 92 5.60 -3.98 3.45
C HIS A 92 4.51 -4.04 4.51
N ILE A 93 3.55 -3.15 4.38
CA ILE A 93 2.40 -3.04 5.28
C ILE A 93 1.14 -3.04 4.42
N TRP A 94 0.21 -3.93 4.74
CA TRP A 94 -1.11 -3.95 4.10
C TRP A 94 -2.00 -2.91 4.77
N VAL A 95 -2.75 -2.15 3.96
CA VAL A 95 -3.79 -1.24 4.44
C VAL A 95 -5.00 -1.47 3.55
N PHE A 96 -6.13 -1.80 4.15
CA PHE A 96 -7.29 -2.17 3.35
C PHE A 96 -8.61 -1.87 4.07
N PRO A 97 -9.63 -1.43 3.30
CA PRO A 97 -10.97 -1.26 3.85
C PRO A 97 -11.54 -2.61 4.29
N ASN A 98 -12.51 -2.61 5.21
CA ASN A 98 -13.16 -3.86 5.58
C ASN A 98 -13.83 -4.50 4.35
N LYS A 99 -14.08 -5.81 4.44
CA LYS A 99 -14.56 -6.60 3.30
C LYS A 99 -15.98 -6.25 2.85
N ASN A 100 -16.72 -5.50 3.66
CA ASN A 100 -18.13 -5.19 3.37
C ASN A 100 -18.30 -3.93 2.51
N VAL A 101 -17.21 -3.24 2.16
CA VAL A 101 -17.32 -2.05 1.31
C VAL A 101 -17.72 -2.44 -0.12
N SER A 102 -18.44 -1.54 -0.77
CA SER A 102 -18.85 -1.73 -2.16
C SER A 102 -17.67 -1.50 -3.12
N GLY A 103 -17.68 -2.20 -4.22
CA GLY A 103 -16.68 -1.98 -5.27
C GLY A 103 -16.22 -3.29 -5.87
N ASP A 104 -15.51 -3.15 -6.99
CA ASP A 104 -14.93 -4.29 -7.70
C ASP A 104 -13.48 -4.46 -7.25
N LEU A 105 -13.16 -5.64 -6.72
CA LEU A 105 -11.80 -6.00 -6.28
C LEU A 105 -10.76 -5.79 -7.37
N LYS A 106 -11.15 -6.00 -8.62
CA LYS A 106 -10.23 -6.00 -9.77
C LYS A 106 -10.22 -4.69 -10.55
N ASP A 107 -11.02 -3.70 -10.15
CA ASP A 107 -10.97 -2.39 -10.79
C ASP A 107 -9.80 -1.58 -10.20
N PHE A 108 -8.60 -2.00 -10.50
CA PHE A 108 -7.39 -1.40 -9.92
C PHE A 108 -7.25 0.08 -10.30
N GLU A 109 -7.46 0.40 -11.56
CA GLU A 109 -7.35 1.78 -12.02
C GLU A 109 -8.37 2.68 -11.32
N GLY A 110 -9.63 2.25 -11.28
CA GLY A 110 -10.69 3.01 -10.62
C GLY A 110 -10.48 3.14 -9.13
N ASN A 111 -10.06 2.05 -8.47
CA ASN A 111 -9.81 2.07 -7.03
C ASN A 111 -8.61 2.96 -6.68
N ALA A 112 -7.56 2.95 -7.50
CA ALA A 112 -6.40 3.82 -7.31
C ALA A 112 -6.81 5.29 -7.42
N GLU A 113 -7.62 5.63 -8.42
CA GLU A 113 -8.07 7.02 -8.63
C GLU A 113 -8.94 7.51 -7.47
N LYS A 114 -9.82 6.66 -6.93
CA LYS A 114 -10.62 7.00 -5.76
C LYS A 114 -9.75 7.36 -4.56
N ILE A 115 -8.72 6.56 -4.30
CA ILE A 115 -7.82 6.78 -3.16
C ILE A 115 -7.01 8.06 -3.38
N LYS A 116 -6.42 8.23 -4.56
CA LYS A 116 -5.59 9.39 -4.87
C LYS A 116 -6.36 10.70 -4.69
N LYS A 117 -7.64 10.71 -5.01
CA LYS A 117 -8.49 11.88 -4.89
C LYS A 117 -8.48 12.45 -3.46
N PHE A 118 -8.37 11.59 -2.46
CA PHE A 118 -8.42 12.00 -1.05
C PHE A 118 -7.03 12.09 -0.40
N LEU A 119 -5.97 11.92 -1.18
CA LEU A 119 -4.59 12.06 -0.68
C LEU A 119 -4.01 13.47 -0.86
N LEU A 120 -4.73 14.35 -1.50
CA LEU A 120 -4.28 15.72 -1.77
C LEU A 120 -4.38 16.63 -0.55
#